data_2ce666c447d5a4e146bd0cc28a77ea21
#
_entry.id   2ce666c447d5a4e146bd0cc28a77ea21
#
_cell.length_a   1.000
_cell.length_b   1.000
_cell.length_c   1.000
_cell.angle_alpha   90.00
_cell.angle_beta   90.00
_cell.angle_gamma   90.00
#
_symmetry.space_group_name_H-M   'P 1'
#
loop_
_entity.id
_entity.type
_entity.pdbx_description
1 polymer ?
#
loop_
_entity_poly.entity_id
_entity_poly.type
_entity_poly.pdbx_seq_one_letter_code
_entity_poly.pdbx_strand_id
1 'polypeptide(L)'
;MKELLKQLWNVPNMLTLFRLISVPFIMWTTIDANTWIQWGNYTFPIIGLVILVVSASSDLVDGWFARKFNQGTQLGEIIDPFADKFMQCAAILSLVISGFVHWAFIVVLLVKEATMIVGGAFMAGDSKNIKANYMGKAASFVIVCAVIMSYFHPVFADKVFYLDWILLGVGVVLTYIAFVNYLMQAIGIIKNILAKKKAIKEGTYVEETEVAEEAVEATIVNEENSENN
;
A
#
# COMPACT_ATOMS: atom_id res chain seq x y z
N MET A 1 21.36 -3.72 -16.50
CA MET A 1 20.76 -2.45 -16.96
C MET A 1 19.84 -2.64 -18.16
N LYS A 2 20.26 -3.29 -19.25
CA LYS A 2 19.40 -3.54 -20.44
C LYS A 2 18.18 -4.43 -20.15
N GLU A 3 18.30 -5.44 -19.31
CA GLU A 3 17.18 -6.31 -18.89
C GLU A 3 16.15 -5.55 -18.04
N LEU A 4 16.60 -4.67 -17.13
CA LEU A 4 15.70 -3.82 -16.33
C LEU A 4 14.93 -2.82 -17.20
N LEU A 5 15.60 -2.23 -18.21
CA LEU A 5 14.94 -1.34 -19.17
C LEU A 5 13.91 -2.08 -20.03
N LYS A 6 14.14 -3.36 -20.34
CA LYS A 6 13.19 -4.19 -21.08
C LYS A 6 11.95 -4.52 -20.25
N GLN A 7 12.10 -4.65 -18.93
CA GLN A 7 10.97 -4.84 -18.00
C GLN A 7 10.09 -3.60 -17.90
N LEU A 8 10.63 -2.38 -18.07
CA LEU A 8 9.84 -1.14 -18.06
C LEU A 8 8.79 -1.06 -19.17
N TRP A 9 9.01 -1.76 -20.29
CA TRP A 9 8.09 -1.78 -21.45
C TRP A 9 6.95 -2.81 -21.33
N ASN A 10 6.83 -3.50 -20.19
CA ASN A 10 5.68 -4.35 -19.92
C ASN A 10 4.45 -3.48 -19.61
N VAL A 11 3.28 -3.93 -20.06
CA VAL A 11 2.01 -3.21 -19.89
C VAL A 11 1.76 -2.77 -18.45
N PRO A 12 1.91 -3.64 -17.42
CA PRO A 12 1.75 -3.22 -16.01
C PRO A 12 2.68 -2.06 -15.64
N ASN A 13 3.99 -2.16 -15.95
CA ASN A 13 4.96 -1.13 -15.59
C ASN A 13 4.71 0.20 -16.33
N MET A 14 4.19 0.16 -17.56
CA MET A 14 3.78 1.36 -18.28
C MET A 14 2.60 2.07 -17.60
N LEU A 15 1.63 1.32 -17.06
CA LEU A 15 0.50 1.89 -16.32
C LEU A 15 0.95 2.49 -14.99
N THR A 16 1.93 1.88 -14.31
CA THR A 16 2.57 2.47 -13.11
C THR A 16 3.30 3.78 -13.45
N LEU A 17 4.06 3.81 -14.56
CA LEU A 17 4.71 5.04 -15.04
C LEU A 17 3.67 6.12 -15.40
N PHE A 18 2.59 5.75 -16.07
CA PHE A 18 1.48 6.67 -16.37
C PHE A 18 0.92 7.29 -15.08
N ARG A 19 0.74 6.49 -14.02
CA ARG A 19 0.31 6.96 -12.70
C ARG A 19 1.29 7.97 -12.11
N LEU A 20 2.59 7.70 -12.14
CA LEU A 20 3.60 8.63 -11.65
C LEU A 20 3.65 9.93 -12.46
N ILE A 21 3.52 9.84 -13.79
CA ILE A 21 3.48 11.02 -14.66
C ILE A 21 2.20 11.84 -14.44
N SER A 22 1.08 11.20 -14.09
CA SER A 22 -0.16 11.92 -13.83
C SER A 22 -0.14 12.77 -12.57
N VAL A 23 0.76 12.47 -11.60
CA VAL A 23 0.86 13.19 -10.31
C VAL A 23 1.04 14.70 -10.49
N PRO A 24 2.04 15.21 -11.23
CA PRO A 24 2.20 16.64 -11.40
C PRO A 24 1.00 17.30 -12.10
N PHE A 25 0.30 16.59 -12.98
CA PHE A 25 -0.90 17.11 -13.63
C PHE A 25 -2.09 17.17 -12.66
N ILE A 26 -2.27 16.17 -11.81
CA ILE A 26 -3.27 16.19 -10.74
C ILE A 26 -3.02 17.39 -9.84
N MET A 27 -1.77 17.57 -9.37
CA MET A 27 -1.42 18.68 -8.50
C MET A 27 -1.65 20.02 -9.17
N TRP A 28 -1.16 20.20 -10.37
CA TRP A 28 -1.33 21.46 -11.11
C TRP A 28 -2.80 21.82 -11.29
N THR A 29 -3.61 20.91 -11.85
CA THR A 29 -5.02 21.17 -12.15
C THR A 29 -5.90 21.26 -10.90
N THR A 30 -5.45 20.76 -9.76
CA THR A 30 -6.15 20.92 -8.48
C THR A 30 -5.78 22.24 -7.79
N ILE A 31 -4.52 22.70 -7.91
CA ILE A 31 -4.03 23.91 -7.24
C ILE A 31 -4.35 25.17 -8.02
N ASP A 32 -4.23 25.12 -9.37
CA ASP A 32 -4.46 26.29 -10.22
C ASP A 32 -5.96 26.53 -10.44
N ALA A 33 -6.48 27.54 -9.76
CA ALA A 33 -7.91 27.91 -9.87
C ALA A 33 -8.36 28.27 -11.30
N ASN A 34 -7.44 28.63 -12.21
CA ASN A 34 -7.78 28.91 -13.60
C ASN A 34 -8.21 27.65 -14.37
N THR A 35 -7.87 26.49 -13.86
CA THR A 35 -8.26 25.19 -14.45
C THR A 35 -9.59 24.67 -13.92
N TRP A 36 -10.18 25.34 -12.92
CA TRP A 36 -11.41 24.86 -12.27
C TRP A 36 -12.64 25.12 -13.12
N ILE A 37 -13.58 24.21 -13.07
CA ILE A 37 -14.82 24.29 -13.82
C ILE A 37 -15.91 24.87 -12.90
N GLN A 38 -16.58 25.93 -13.39
CA GLN A 38 -17.70 26.50 -12.69
C GLN A 38 -18.98 25.69 -12.96
N TRP A 39 -19.66 25.32 -11.87
CA TRP A 39 -20.95 24.63 -11.93
C TRP A 39 -21.93 25.32 -10.98
N GLY A 40 -22.86 26.08 -11.53
CA GLY A 40 -23.77 26.93 -10.75
C GLY A 40 -22.99 28.01 -9.99
N ASN A 41 -23.17 28.02 -8.66
CA ASN A 41 -22.52 28.99 -7.76
C ASN A 41 -21.14 28.54 -7.26
N TYR A 42 -20.68 27.36 -7.65
CA TYR A 42 -19.45 26.76 -7.14
C TYR A 42 -18.44 26.51 -8.26
N THR A 43 -17.17 26.46 -7.89
CA THR A 43 -16.07 26.09 -8.79
C THR A 43 -15.36 24.87 -8.22
N PHE A 44 -14.99 23.94 -9.12
CA PHE A 44 -14.40 22.65 -8.73
C PHE A 44 -13.19 22.30 -9.61
N PRO A 45 -12.16 21.68 -9.04
CA PRO A 45 -11.01 21.15 -9.79
C PRO A 45 -11.35 19.81 -10.48
N ILE A 46 -12.39 19.79 -11.30
CA ILE A 46 -12.91 18.57 -11.96
C ILE A 46 -11.85 17.89 -12.82
N ILE A 47 -10.97 18.66 -13.49
CA ILE A 47 -9.92 18.10 -14.34
C ILE A 47 -8.97 17.27 -13.49
N GLY A 48 -8.54 17.77 -12.32
CA GLY A 48 -7.70 17.04 -11.37
C GLY A 48 -8.37 15.77 -10.86
N LEU A 49 -9.68 15.84 -10.54
CA LEU A 49 -10.46 14.68 -10.14
C LEU A 49 -10.53 13.61 -11.24
N VAL A 50 -10.80 14.01 -12.51
CA VAL A 50 -10.86 13.06 -13.63
C VAL A 50 -9.51 12.37 -13.83
N ILE A 51 -8.40 13.12 -13.81
CA ILE A 51 -7.06 12.54 -13.93
C ILE A 51 -6.79 11.58 -12.78
N LEU A 52 -7.15 11.94 -11.54
CA LEU A 52 -7.00 11.07 -10.36
C LEU A 52 -7.78 9.77 -10.52
N VAL A 53 -9.06 9.83 -10.91
CA VAL A 53 -9.92 8.65 -11.08
C VAL A 53 -9.42 7.76 -12.21
N VAL A 54 -9.00 8.33 -13.35
CA VAL A 54 -8.43 7.56 -14.46
C VAL A 54 -7.14 6.88 -14.05
N SER A 55 -6.25 7.59 -13.34
CA SER A 55 -4.98 7.03 -12.85
C SER A 55 -5.20 5.94 -11.80
N ALA A 56 -6.13 6.12 -10.86
CA ALA A 56 -6.49 5.10 -9.88
C ALA A 56 -7.15 3.88 -10.51
N SER A 57 -7.96 4.08 -11.56
CA SER A 57 -8.60 2.97 -12.29
C SER A 57 -7.58 2.16 -13.07
N SER A 58 -6.49 2.77 -13.55
CA SER A 58 -5.41 2.06 -14.24
C SER A 58 -4.75 0.99 -13.37
N ASP A 59 -4.67 1.18 -12.04
CA ASP A 59 -4.19 0.21 -11.07
C ASP A 59 -5.02 -1.08 -11.01
N LEU A 60 -6.34 -0.95 -11.15
CA LEU A 60 -7.23 -2.12 -11.20
C LEU A 60 -7.03 -2.91 -12.50
N VAL A 61 -6.73 -2.20 -13.59
CA VAL A 61 -6.51 -2.80 -14.92
C VAL A 61 -5.16 -3.51 -14.96
N ASP A 62 -4.08 -2.88 -14.48
CA ASP A 62 -2.74 -3.46 -14.48
C ASP A 62 -2.65 -4.69 -13.57
N GLY A 63 -3.23 -4.64 -12.37
CA GLY A 63 -3.31 -5.78 -11.48
C GLY A 63 -4.11 -6.96 -12.05
N TRP A 64 -5.20 -6.69 -12.78
CA TRP A 64 -5.96 -7.73 -13.49
C TRP A 64 -5.15 -8.31 -14.65
N PHE A 65 -4.50 -7.43 -15.45
CA PHE A 65 -3.71 -7.81 -16.62
C PHE A 65 -2.49 -8.65 -16.23
N ALA A 66 -1.74 -8.21 -15.18
CA ALA A 66 -0.59 -8.94 -14.66
C ALA A 66 -0.94 -10.36 -14.22
N ARG A 67 -2.07 -10.53 -13.51
CA ARG A 67 -2.56 -11.85 -13.08
C ARG A 67 -3.02 -12.72 -14.23
N LYS A 68 -3.72 -12.16 -15.22
CA LYS A 68 -4.26 -12.91 -16.35
C LYS A 68 -3.20 -13.39 -17.32
N PHE A 69 -2.14 -12.61 -17.52
CA PHE A 69 -1.09 -12.89 -18.50
C PHE A 69 0.25 -13.32 -17.89
N ASN A 70 0.33 -13.53 -16.56
CA ASN A 70 1.56 -13.88 -15.83
C ASN A 70 2.74 -12.94 -16.14
N GLN A 71 2.47 -11.64 -16.32
CA GLN A 71 3.47 -10.62 -16.66
C GLN A 71 3.93 -9.79 -15.44
N GLY A 72 3.75 -10.32 -14.23
CA GLY A 72 4.31 -9.69 -13.02
C GLY A 72 5.83 -9.57 -13.11
N THR A 73 6.37 -8.38 -12.79
CA THR A 73 7.81 -8.14 -12.75
C THR A 73 8.21 -7.81 -11.31
N GLN A 74 9.41 -8.25 -10.90
CA GLN A 74 9.96 -7.91 -9.57
C GLN A 74 10.03 -6.39 -9.35
N LEU A 75 10.31 -5.65 -10.42
CA LEU A 75 10.35 -4.19 -10.38
C LEU A 75 8.95 -3.59 -10.16
N GLY A 76 7.93 -4.10 -10.83
CA GLY A 76 6.53 -3.68 -10.67
C GLY A 76 6.02 -3.91 -9.26
N GLU A 77 6.26 -5.09 -8.68
CA GLU A 77 5.84 -5.42 -7.31
C GLU A 77 6.34 -4.42 -6.25
N ILE A 78 7.48 -3.76 -6.50
CA ILE A 78 8.05 -2.75 -5.60
C ILE A 78 7.52 -1.36 -5.93
N ILE A 79 7.43 -1.00 -7.22
CA ILE A 79 7.09 0.36 -7.66
C ILE A 79 5.58 0.62 -7.54
N ASP A 80 4.72 -0.38 -7.80
CA ASP A 80 3.27 -0.21 -7.79
C ASP A 80 2.72 0.31 -6.44
N PRO A 81 3.05 -0.33 -5.28
CA PRO A 81 2.58 0.18 -3.99
C PRO A 81 3.12 1.59 -3.68
N PHE A 82 4.33 1.90 -4.16
CA PHE A 82 4.93 3.21 -3.96
C PHE A 82 4.22 4.28 -4.81
N ALA A 83 3.98 3.99 -6.09
CA ALA A 83 3.30 4.90 -7.01
C ALA A 83 1.87 5.23 -6.55
N ASP A 84 1.12 4.22 -6.07
CA ASP A 84 -0.22 4.39 -5.53
C ASP A 84 -0.24 5.33 -4.31
N LYS A 85 0.66 5.09 -3.35
CA LYS A 85 0.78 5.93 -2.15
C LYS A 85 1.22 7.35 -2.48
N PHE A 86 2.16 7.49 -3.42
CA PHE A 86 2.65 8.79 -3.86
C PHE A 86 1.55 9.61 -4.54
N MET A 87 0.75 8.99 -5.42
CA MET A 87 -0.38 9.61 -6.05
C MET A 87 -1.45 10.04 -5.02
N GLN A 88 -1.79 9.18 -4.06
CA GLN A 88 -2.76 9.49 -3.01
C GLN A 88 -2.29 10.66 -2.15
N CYS A 89 -1.03 10.66 -1.70
CA CYS A 89 -0.46 11.75 -0.94
C CYS A 89 -0.45 13.07 -1.72
N ALA A 90 -0.10 13.04 -3.00
CA ALA A 90 -0.08 14.21 -3.87
C ALA A 90 -1.50 14.79 -4.09
N ALA A 91 -2.51 13.94 -4.26
CA ALA A 91 -3.89 14.36 -4.38
C ALA A 91 -4.39 15.05 -3.10
N ILE A 92 -4.12 14.48 -1.93
CA ILE A 92 -4.50 15.09 -0.64
C ILE A 92 -3.73 16.39 -0.43
N LEU A 93 -2.43 16.41 -0.72
CA LEU A 93 -1.60 17.61 -0.59
C LEU A 93 -2.10 18.75 -1.48
N SER A 94 -2.48 18.46 -2.72
CA SER A 94 -3.04 19.46 -3.61
C SER A 94 -4.38 20.05 -3.11
N LEU A 95 -5.24 19.21 -2.50
CA LEU A 95 -6.48 19.65 -1.85
C LEU A 95 -6.21 20.49 -0.59
N VAL A 96 -5.16 20.18 0.15
CA VAL A 96 -4.72 21.01 1.30
C VAL A 96 -4.23 22.38 0.82
N ILE A 97 -3.41 22.44 -0.23
CA ILE A 97 -2.92 23.69 -0.81
C ILE A 97 -4.07 24.53 -1.35
N SER A 98 -5.09 23.90 -1.95
CA SER A 98 -6.30 24.57 -2.45
C SER A 98 -7.27 25.00 -1.32
N GLY A 99 -6.98 24.66 -0.06
CA GLY A 99 -7.82 25.00 1.09
C GLY A 99 -9.06 24.12 1.27
N PHE A 100 -9.19 23.02 0.51
CA PHE A 100 -10.34 22.11 0.60
C PHE A 100 -10.22 21.09 1.73
N VAL A 101 -8.99 20.77 2.13
CA VAL A 101 -8.70 19.82 3.22
C VAL A 101 -7.79 20.49 4.24
N HIS A 102 -8.03 20.25 5.53
CA HIS A 102 -7.18 20.79 6.58
C HIS A 102 -5.82 20.06 6.61
N TRP A 103 -4.72 20.82 6.78
CA TRP A 103 -3.34 20.31 6.73
C TRP A 103 -3.07 19.15 7.71
N ALA A 104 -3.79 19.08 8.85
CA ALA A 104 -3.61 18.02 9.83
C ALA A 104 -3.85 16.62 9.23
N PHE A 105 -4.78 16.48 8.28
CA PHE A 105 -5.07 15.19 7.65
C PHE A 105 -3.88 14.63 6.86
N ILE A 106 -3.18 15.47 6.07
CA ILE A 106 -2.01 15.00 5.30
C ILE A 106 -0.85 14.64 6.25
N VAL A 107 -0.60 15.42 7.30
CA VAL A 107 0.46 15.11 8.26
C VAL A 107 0.23 13.77 8.95
N VAL A 108 -1.00 13.54 9.43
CA VAL A 108 -1.37 12.28 10.10
C VAL A 108 -1.21 11.08 9.17
N LEU A 109 -1.63 11.22 7.90
CA LEU A 109 -1.47 10.15 6.90
C LEU A 109 0.00 9.91 6.54
N LEU A 110 0.81 10.95 6.36
CA LEU A 110 2.24 10.83 6.05
C LEU A 110 3.02 10.14 7.18
N VAL A 111 2.74 10.49 8.44
CA VAL A 111 3.37 9.84 9.61
C VAL A 111 3.07 8.35 9.60
N LYS A 112 1.82 7.97 9.36
CA LYS A 112 1.41 6.55 9.28
C LYS A 112 2.11 5.83 8.11
N GLU A 113 2.13 6.42 6.90
CA GLU A 113 2.77 5.79 5.73
C GLU A 113 4.28 5.63 5.94
N ALA A 114 4.96 6.66 6.46
CA ALA A 114 6.39 6.59 6.78
C ALA A 114 6.68 5.46 7.78
N THR A 115 5.88 5.34 8.84
CA THR A 115 6.05 4.28 9.84
C THR A 115 5.81 2.89 9.24
N MET A 116 4.83 2.74 8.33
CA MET A 116 4.59 1.48 7.65
C MET A 116 5.72 1.08 6.70
N ILE A 117 6.30 2.03 5.97
CA ILE A 117 7.45 1.78 5.10
C ILE A 117 8.65 1.32 5.92
N VAL A 118 8.97 2.03 6.99
CA VAL A 118 10.08 1.67 7.89
C VAL A 118 9.84 0.30 8.52
N GLY A 119 8.65 0.06 9.07
CA GLY A 119 8.29 -1.23 9.67
C GLY A 119 8.35 -2.39 8.68
N GLY A 120 7.85 -2.17 7.44
CA GLY A 120 7.91 -3.16 6.36
C GLY A 120 9.33 -3.50 5.93
N ALA A 121 10.23 -2.50 5.87
CA ALA A 121 11.64 -2.71 5.53
C ALA A 121 12.36 -3.58 6.57
N PHE A 122 12.07 -3.39 7.87
CA PHE A 122 12.63 -4.24 8.94
C PHE A 122 12.12 -5.69 8.89
N MET A 123 10.96 -5.93 8.29
CA MET A 123 10.31 -7.24 8.25
C MET A 123 10.43 -7.94 6.89
N ALA A 124 11.17 -7.39 5.93
CA ALA A 124 11.26 -7.90 4.56
C ALA A 124 11.73 -9.36 4.45
N GLY A 125 12.45 -9.89 5.48
CA GLY A 125 12.88 -11.29 5.55
C GLY A 125 11.80 -12.28 6.01
N ASP A 126 10.79 -11.83 6.78
CA ASP A 126 9.78 -12.69 7.44
C ASP A 126 8.32 -12.31 7.10
N SER A 127 8.11 -11.55 6.04
CA SER A 127 6.81 -10.99 5.64
C SER A 127 5.72 -12.03 5.30
N LYS A 128 6.09 -13.31 5.12
CA LYS A 128 5.15 -14.41 4.81
C LYS A 128 4.07 -14.64 5.89
N ASN A 129 4.29 -14.17 7.11
CA ASN A 129 3.39 -14.40 8.25
C ASN A 129 2.42 -13.26 8.53
N ILE A 130 2.44 -12.16 7.76
CA ILE A 130 1.54 -11.03 7.97
C ILE A 130 0.24 -11.29 7.20
N LYS A 131 -0.86 -11.49 7.93
CA LYS A 131 -2.18 -11.68 7.33
C LYS A 131 -2.73 -10.34 6.82
N ALA A 132 -3.26 -10.37 5.59
CA ALA A 132 -3.98 -9.22 5.03
C ALA A 132 -5.15 -8.82 5.94
N ASN A 133 -5.16 -7.55 6.37
CA ASN A 133 -6.20 -7.05 7.28
C ASN A 133 -7.36 -6.45 6.47
N TYR A 134 -8.55 -7.04 6.56
CA TYR A 134 -9.77 -6.51 5.94
C TYR A 134 -10.08 -5.08 6.38
N MET A 135 -9.77 -4.71 7.62
CA MET A 135 -9.95 -3.34 8.11
C MET A 135 -9.06 -2.34 7.36
N GLY A 136 -7.83 -2.73 7.00
CA GLY A 136 -6.96 -1.88 6.19
C GLY A 136 -7.53 -1.60 4.79
N LYS A 137 -8.16 -2.61 4.16
CA LYS A 137 -8.82 -2.45 2.86
C LYS A 137 -10.05 -1.54 2.97
N ALA A 138 -10.88 -1.74 3.99
CA ALA A 138 -12.05 -0.89 4.24
C ALA A 138 -11.64 0.57 4.52
N ALA A 139 -10.61 0.79 5.34
CA ALA A 139 -10.08 2.10 5.64
C ALA A 139 -9.56 2.83 4.38
N SER A 140 -8.81 2.13 3.53
CA SER A 140 -8.33 2.68 2.26
C SER A 140 -9.48 3.07 1.34
N PHE A 141 -10.52 2.24 1.24
CA PHE A 141 -11.70 2.55 0.45
C PHE A 141 -12.42 3.82 0.96
N VAL A 142 -12.62 3.94 2.29
CA VAL A 142 -13.24 5.13 2.89
C VAL A 142 -12.42 6.38 2.62
N ILE A 143 -11.08 6.32 2.71
CA ILE A 143 -10.21 7.46 2.39
C ILE A 143 -10.34 7.86 0.91
N VAL A 144 -10.35 6.90 -0.01
CA VAL A 144 -10.52 7.20 -1.44
C VAL A 144 -11.86 7.90 -1.69
N CYS A 145 -12.96 7.40 -1.11
CA CYS A 145 -14.26 8.07 -1.20
C CYS A 145 -14.22 9.48 -0.61
N ALA A 146 -13.59 9.66 0.56
CA ALA A 146 -13.46 10.96 1.20
C ALA A 146 -12.63 11.95 0.35
N VAL A 147 -11.53 11.51 -0.24
CA VAL A 147 -10.71 12.32 -1.15
C VAL A 147 -11.52 12.76 -2.37
N ILE A 148 -12.27 11.86 -2.99
CA ILE A 148 -13.16 12.20 -4.12
C ILE A 148 -14.20 13.24 -3.68
N MET A 149 -14.83 13.09 -2.52
CA MET A 149 -15.79 14.04 -1.99
C MET A 149 -15.13 15.39 -1.70
N SER A 150 -13.89 15.43 -1.24
CA SER A 150 -13.18 16.69 -0.95
C SER A 150 -12.92 17.55 -2.20
N TYR A 151 -12.94 16.99 -3.41
CA TYR A 151 -12.97 17.79 -4.64
C TYR A 151 -14.24 18.64 -4.79
N PHE A 152 -15.32 18.25 -4.10
CA PHE A 152 -16.59 18.98 -4.04
C PHE A 152 -16.77 19.73 -2.70
N HIS A 153 -15.68 19.97 -1.97
CA HIS A 153 -15.69 20.66 -0.68
C HIS A 153 -16.56 21.92 -0.62
N PRO A 154 -16.57 22.83 -1.62
CA PRO A 154 -17.40 24.03 -1.56
C PRO A 154 -18.89 23.77 -1.34
N VAL A 155 -19.42 22.66 -1.89
CA VAL A 155 -20.82 22.25 -1.67
C VAL A 155 -21.03 21.67 -0.28
N PHE A 156 -20.09 20.85 0.18
CA PHE A 156 -20.18 20.21 1.50
C PHE A 156 -20.01 21.21 2.64
N ALA A 157 -19.15 22.21 2.45
CA ALA A 157 -18.98 23.30 3.43
C ALA A 157 -20.23 24.18 3.56
N ASP A 158 -20.92 24.44 2.44
CA ASP A 158 -22.12 25.32 2.43
C ASP A 158 -23.40 24.58 2.83
N LYS A 159 -23.63 23.36 2.33
CA LYS A 159 -24.94 22.69 2.43
C LYS A 159 -25.01 21.47 3.32
N VAL A 160 -23.89 20.81 3.64
CA VAL A 160 -23.89 19.47 4.23
C VAL A 160 -22.91 19.34 5.41
N PHE A 161 -22.71 20.42 6.14
CA PHE A 161 -21.94 20.43 7.39
C PHE A 161 -20.59 19.73 7.33
N TYR A 162 -19.76 20.05 6.30
CA TYR A 162 -18.40 19.51 6.12
C TYR A 162 -18.35 17.96 6.08
N LEU A 163 -19.31 17.32 5.43
CA LEU A 163 -19.43 15.86 5.37
C LEU A 163 -18.16 15.18 4.81
N ASP A 164 -17.49 15.82 3.86
CA ASP A 164 -16.21 15.37 3.29
C ASP A 164 -15.11 15.29 4.36
N TRP A 165 -15.01 16.27 5.25
CA TRP A 165 -14.05 16.26 6.37
C TRP A 165 -14.40 15.20 7.42
N ILE A 166 -15.69 15.03 7.69
CA ILE A 166 -16.15 13.97 8.61
C ILE A 166 -15.77 12.60 8.06
N LEU A 167 -16.04 12.35 6.77
CA LEU A 167 -15.72 11.09 6.13
C LEU A 167 -14.21 10.86 6.08
N LEU A 168 -13.41 11.91 5.81
CA LEU A 168 -11.95 11.84 5.84
C LEU A 168 -11.45 11.51 7.26
N GLY A 169 -12.04 12.12 8.30
CA GLY A 169 -11.73 11.82 9.70
C GLY A 169 -12.05 10.37 10.07
N VAL A 170 -13.19 9.85 9.66
CA VAL A 170 -13.55 8.42 9.83
C VAL A 170 -12.55 7.51 9.14
N GLY A 171 -12.17 7.82 7.90
CA GLY A 171 -11.16 7.08 7.15
C GLY A 171 -9.80 7.06 7.84
N VAL A 172 -9.37 8.20 8.38
CA VAL A 172 -8.13 8.30 9.17
C VAL A 172 -8.20 7.44 10.43
N VAL A 173 -9.28 7.51 11.21
CA VAL A 173 -9.46 6.70 12.43
C VAL A 173 -9.40 5.20 12.09
N LEU A 174 -10.14 4.75 11.07
CA LEU A 174 -10.11 3.35 10.64
C LEU A 174 -8.70 2.92 10.20
N THR A 175 -7.99 3.80 9.51
CA THR A 175 -6.62 3.56 9.07
C THR A 175 -5.66 3.40 10.26
N TYR A 176 -5.81 4.20 11.30
CA TYR A 176 -5.01 4.06 12.52
C TYR A 176 -5.34 2.81 13.32
N ILE A 177 -6.60 2.41 13.41
CA ILE A 177 -6.98 1.13 14.02
C ILE A 177 -6.33 -0.04 13.26
N ALA A 178 -6.38 -0.03 11.93
CA ALA A 178 -5.72 -1.03 11.09
C ALA A 178 -4.18 -1.02 11.27
N PHE A 179 -3.59 0.17 11.41
CA PHE A 179 -2.17 0.36 11.65
C PHE A 179 -1.73 -0.19 13.01
N VAL A 180 -2.48 0.06 14.09
CA VAL A 180 -2.18 -0.51 15.42
C VAL A 180 -2.21 -2.03 15.38
N ASN A 181 -3.20 -2.63 14.69
CA ASN A 181 -3.27 -4.08 14.50
C ASN A 181 -2.05 -4.62 13.74
N TYR A 182 -1.58 -3.90 12.71
CA TYR A 182 -0.37 -4.25 11.98
C TYR A 182 0.87 -4.18 12.88
N LEU A 183 1.03 -3.12 13.68
CA LEU A 183 2.13 -2.97 14.63
C LEU A 183 2.15 -4.09 15.69
N MET A 184 1.00 -4.48 16.22
CA MET A 184 0.91 -5.60 17.17
C MET A 184 1.38 -6.92 16.56
N GLN A 185 0.99 -7.20 15.32
CA GLN A 185 1.47 -8.38 14.58
C GLN A 185 2.99 -8.31 14.35
N ALA A 186 3.50 -7.14 13.93
CA ALA A 186 4.91 -6.90 13.70
C ALA A 186 5.76 -7.13 14.98
N ILE A 187 5.32 -6.57 16.10
CA ILE A 187 5.97 -6.76 17.40
C ILE A 187 5.97 -8.24 17.81
N GLY A 188 4.87 -8.95 17.58
CA GLY A 188 4.77 -10.40 17.83
C GLY A 188 5.80 -11.19 17.04
N ILE A 189 5.95 -10.91 15.74
CA ILE A 189 6.93 -11.58 14.86
C ILE A 189 8.36 -11.27 15.33
N ILE A 190 8.67 -10.00 15.61
CA ILE A 190 10.02 -9.60 16.10
C ILE A 190 10.36 -10.32 17.42
N LYS A 191 9.41 -10.39 18.36
CA LYS A 191 9.63 -11.14 19.61
C LYS A 191 9.93 -12.62 19.36
N ASN A 192 9.21 -13.25 18.43
CA ASN A 192 9.44 -14.67 18.08
C ASN A 192 10.82 -14.86 17.43
N ILE A 193 11.23 -13.97 16.52
CA ILE A 193 12.56 -14.00 15.88
C ILE A 193 13.67 -13.84 16.94
N LEU A 194 13.50 -12.89 17.86
CA LEU A 194 14.49 -12.67 18.93
C LEU A 194 14.55 -13.86 19.90
N ALA A 195 13.41 -14.45 20.26
CA ALA A 195 13.36 -15.65 21.08
C ALA A 195 14.03 -16.84 20.39
N LYS A 196 13.77 -17.05 19.08
CA LYS A 196 14.41 -18.10 18.27
C LYS A 196 15.93 -17.89 18.19
N LYS A 197 16.40 -16.67 17.92
CA LYS A 197 17.84 -16.34 17.91
C LYS A 197 18.50 -16.57 19.28
N LYS A 198 17.80 -16.28 20.37
CA LYS A 198 18.30 -16.54 21.73
C LYS A 198 18.41 -18.03 22.01
N ALA A 199 17.39 -18.82 21.67
CA ALA A 199 17.38 -20.27 21.85
C ALA A 199 18.48 -20.97 21.02
N ILE A 200 18.75 -20.51 19.78
CA ILE A 200 19.87 -21.00 18.97
C ILE A 200 21.20 -20.68 19.64
N LYS A 201 21.37 -19.47 20.21
CA LYS A 201 22.61 -19.07 20.88
C LYS A 201 22.85 -19.83 22.18
N GLU A 202 21.78 -20.27 22.85
CA GLU A 202 21.83 -21.08 24.08
C GLU A 202 21.90 -22.60 23.83
N GLY A 203 21.98 -23.03 22.55
CA GLY A 203 22.08 -24.44 22.15
C GLY A 203 20.81 -25.27 22.41
N THR A 204 19.69 -24.61 22.72
CA THR A 204 18.42 -25.27 23.08
C THR A 204 17.48 -25.47 21.87
N TYR A 205 17.84 -24.92 20.71
CA TYR A 205 17.04 -24.99 19.48
C TYR A 205 17.75 -25.85 18.44
N VAL A 206 17.20 -27.03 18.17
CA VAL A 206 17.56 -27.86 17.02
C VAL A 206 16.57 -27.48 15.89
N GLU A 207 17.08 -27.14 14.73
CA GLU A 207 16.24 -26.75 13.61
C GLU A 207 15.42 -27.96 13.16
N GLU A 208 14.10 -27.81 12.95
CA GLU A 208 13.20 -28.89 12.49
C GLU A 208 13.70 -29.57 11.21
N THR A 209 14.53 -28.88 10.41
CA THR A 209 15.22 -29.42 9.24
C THR A 209 16.28 -30.46 9.58
N GLU A 210 17.08 -30.26 10.64
CA GLU A 210 18.08 -31.25 11.05
C GLU A 210 17.42 -32.51 11.61
N VAL A 211 16.33 -32.36 12.37
CA VAL A 211 15.55 -33.50 12.89
C VAL A 211 14.85 -34.27 11.75
N ALA A 212 14.40 -33.57 10.70
CA ALA A 212 13.81 -34.22 9.53
C ALA A 212 14.87 -34.93 8.68
N GLU A 213 16.06 -34.37 8.51
CA GLU A 213 17.20 -35.03 7.82
C GLU A 213 17.70 -36.24 8.59
N GLU A 214 17.89 -36.13 9.90
CA GLU A 214 18.28 -37.30 10.74
C GLU A 214 17.21 -38.41 10.73
N ALA A 215 15.90 -38.03 10.72
CA ALA A 215 14.83 -39.01 10.63
C ALA A 215 14.76 -39.71 9.24
N VAL A 216 15.06 -39.00 8.18
CA VAL A 216 15.15 -39.57 6.83
C VAL A 216 16.39 -40.46 6.69
N GLU A 217 17.56 -40.05 7.18
CA GLU A 217 18.78 -40.84 7.19
C GLU A 217 18.62 -42.15 8.01
N ALA A 218 18.00 -42.04 9.18
CA ALA A 218 17.71 -43.21 10.02
C ALA A 218 16.71 -44.18 9.33
N THR A 219 15.79 -43.67 8.52
CA THR A 219 14.85 -44.52 7.77
C THR A 219 15.54 -45.25 6.64
N ILE A 220 16.42 -44.56 5.89
CA ILE A 220 17.21 -45.14 4.78
C ILE A 220 18.15 -46.24 5.30
N VAL A 221 18.85 -46.02 6.42
CA VAL A 221 19.75 -46.99 7.01
C VAL A 221 18.99 -48.23 7.51
N ASN A 222 17.75 -48.08 8.00
CA ASN A 222 16.92 -49.22 8.41
C ASN A 222 16.38 -50.03 7.21
N GLU A 223 16.08 -49.38 6.09
CA GLU A 223 15.66 -50.06 4.86
C GLU A 223 16.83 -50.83 4.23
N GLU A 224 18.05 -50.30 4.16
CA GLU A 224 19.24 -50.99 3.67
C GLU A 224 19.59 -52.21 4.53
N ASN A 225 19.42 -52.13 5.86
CA ASN A 225 19.69 -53.26 6.77
C ASN A 225 18.58 -54.36 6.68
N SER A 226 17.40 -54.02 6.19
CA SER A 226 16.31 -55.00 6.01
C SER A 226 16.38 -55.77 4.68
N GLU A 227 17.04 -55.17 3.65
CA GLU A 227 17.28 -55.86 2.37
C GLU A 227 18.49 -56.79 2.36
N ASN A 228 19.41 -56.66 3.35
CA ASN A 228 20.63 -57.46 3.46
C ASN A 228 20.49 -58.68 4.42
N ASN A 229 19.30 -58.96 4.95
CA ASN A 229 19.00 -60.13 5.80
C ASN A 229 17.92 -61.00 5.11
#